data_44950f3c369a21b41daef77d78663b55
#
_entry.id   44950f3c369a21b41daef77d78663b55
#
_cell.length_a   1.000
_cell.length_b   1.000
_cell.length_c   1.000
_cell.angle_alpha   90.00
_cell.angle_beta   90.00
_cell.angle_gamma   90.00
#
_symmetry.space_group_name_H-M   'P 1'
#
loop_
_entity.id
_entity.type
_entity.pdbx_description
1 polymer ?
#
loop_
_entity_poly.entity_id
_entity_poly.type
_entity_poly.pdbx_seq_one_letter_code
_entity_poly.pdbx_strand_id
1 'polypeptide(L)'
;CISLFTSPAIIFLSKSKKNIAVCIFFVITFISFYVYGSSQKDSFYKANNKIYDYKIRIIGSNISLDRFYTNVNTVSIIKDLIKLSSPNSGEKIIFIWPEGIFPDISQKELKEYRSLFDRSFNENHLFVIGINKKVSNNGSTNFFNSLSVYDNELNILDSYNKINLVPFGEFLPLENILKVIGLRSLTNNYQSFSKGKKRELIEIEHANFTLKILPLICYEIIYSGRLFKSSSYDFIINISEDGWFGKSIGPKQHFDHSIFRAIETGKYILRSSNNGIAAIINPIGIVEQSVEFGESGYVDLVEMRKIQPTIFSKYGNKIFGLLILLYIFLIFSFNRIKNE
;
A
#
# COMPACT_ATOMS: atom_id res chain seq x y z
N CYS A 1 7.16 -3.25 -21.05
CA CYS A 1 6.97 -1.97 -21.80
C CYS A 1 8.05 -1.78 -22.87
N ILE A 2 9.33 -1.92 -22.56
CA ILE A 2 10.43 -1.70 -23.54
C ILE A 2 10.30 -2.61 -24.76
N SER A 3 9.95 -3.88 -24.59
CA SER A 3 9.73 -4.83 -25.68
C SER A 3 8.58 -4.46 -26.62
N LEU A 4 7.57 -3.75 -26.13
CA LEU A 4 6.49 -3.19 -26.94
C LEU A 4 6.96 -2.08 -27.89
N PHE A 5 8.02 -1.35 -27.52
CA PHE A 5 8.55 -0.26 -28.33
C PHE A 5 9.69 -0.69 -29.26
N THR A 6 10.46 -1.72 -28.92
CA THR A 6 11.57 -2.20 -29.73
C THR A 6 11.13 -3.06 -30.90
N SER A 7 10.06 -3.85 -30.72
CA SER A 7 9.52 -4.72 -31.78
C SER A 7 9.07 -3.94 -33.03
N PRO A 8 8.34 -2.81 -32.93
CA PRO A 8 7.94 -2.03 -34.09
C PRO A 8 9.11 -1.48 -34.89
N ALA A 9 10.19 -1.05 -34.23
CA ALA A 9 11.37 -0.52 -34.89
C ALA A 9 12.07 -1.56 -35.80
N ILE A 10 12.20 -2.80 -35.30
CA ILE A 10 12.79 -3.91 -36.07
C ILE A 10 11.89 -4.26 -37.27
N ILE A 11 10.56 -4.27 -37.06
CA ILE A 11 9.56 -4.57 -38.09
C ILE A 11 9.54 -3.49 -39.16
N PHE A 12 9.72 -2.20 -38.78
CA PHE A 12 9.74 -1.08 -39.70
C PHE A 12 10.89 -1.18 -40.73
N LEU A 13 12.01 -1.74 -40.33
CA LEU A 13 13.19 -1.90 -41.22
C LEU A 13 12.95 -2.86 -42.39
N SER A 14 11.98 -3.76 -42.30
CA SER A 14 11.73 -4.81 -43.35
C SER A 14 10.76 -4.42 -44.44
N LYS A 15 10.18 -3.21 -44.43
CA LYS A 15 9.32 -2.59 -45.49
C LYS A 15 8.17 -3.45 -46.07
N SER A 16 7.74 -4.52 -45.44
CA SER A 16 6.59 -5.29 -45.90
C SER A 16 5.27 -4.63 -45.47
N LYS A 17 4.18 -4.77 -46.26
CA LYS A 17 2.84 -4.26 -45.91
C LYS A 17 2.35 -4.76 -44.55
N LYS A 18 2.72 -6.02 -44.19
CA LYS A 18 2.38 -6.64 -42.89
C LYS A 18 3.08 -5.93 -41.74
N ASN A 19 4.35 -5.62 -41.91
CA ASN A 19 5.14 -4.93 -40.91
C ASN A 19 4.63 -3.50 -40.69
N ILE A 20 4.18 -2.84 -41.74
CA ILE A 20 3.54 -1.52 -41.64
C ILE A 20 2.24 -1.62 -40.83
N ALA A 21 1.39 -2.64 -41.09
CA ALA A 21 0.15 -2.84 -40.34
C ALA A 21 0.41 -3.08 -38.82
N VAL A 22 1.44 -3.86 -38.49
CA VAL A 22 1.84 -4.10 -37.10
C VAL A 22 2.35 -2.79 -36.45
N CYS A 23 3.16 -2.00 -37.16
CA CYS A 23 3.59 -0.70 -36.66
C CYS A 23 2.41 0.25 -36.40
N ILE A 24 1.46 0.33 -37.32
CA ILE A 24 0.24 1.13 -37.16
C ILE A 24 -0.55 0.66 -35.94
N PHE A 25 -0.71 -0.65 -35.73
CA PHE A 25 -1.36 -1.19 -34.53
C PHE A 25 -0.70 -0.72 -33.23
N PHE A 26 0.63 -0.76 -33.13
CA PHE A 26 1.34 -0.28 -31.95
C PHE A 26 1.20 1.22 -31.73
N VAL A 27 1.26 2.01 -32.83
CA VAL A 27 1.06 3.46 -32.77
C VAL A 27 -0.36 3.79 -32.27
N ILE A 28 -1.39 3.12 -32.81
CA ILE A 28 -2.78 3.30 -32.36
C ILE A 28 -2.93 2.90 -30.90
N THR A 29 -2.32 1.79 -30.48
CA THR A 29 -2.36 1.34 -29.08
C THR A 29 -1.72 2.37 -28.16
N PHE A 30 -0.56 2.92 -28.54
CA PHE A 30 0.12 3.97 -27.76
C PHE A 30 -0.75 5.23 -27.66
N ILE A 31 -1.29 5.70 -28.77
CA ILE A 31 -2.18 6.87 -28.81
C ILE A 31 -3.41 6.61 -27.92
N SER A 32 -3.99 5.42 -27.96
CA SER A 32 -5.15 5.07 -27.14
C SER A 32 -4.84 5.12 -25.66
N PHE A 33 -3.67 4.63 -25.23
CA PHE A 33 -3.24 4.74 -23.84
C PHE A 33 -2.97 6.19 -23.42
N TYR A 34 -2.38 6.97 -24.30
CA TYR A 34 -2.13 8.40 -24.05
C TYR A 34 -3.44 9.17 -23.88
N VAL A 35 -4.39 8.97 -24.82
CA VAL A 35 -5.72 9.61 -24.77
C VAL A 35 -6.48 9.19 -23.51
N TYR A 36 -6.44 7.91 -23.15
CA TYR A 36 -7.07 7.41 -21.94
C TYR A 36 -6.45 8.05 -20.69
N GLY A 37 -5.13 8.09 -20.59
CA GLY A 37 -4.42 8.73 -19.47
C GLY A 37 -4.74 10.22 -19.36
N SER A 38 -4.75 10.94 -20.49
CA SER A 38 -5.14 12.36 -20.54
C SER A 38 -6.57 12.58 -20.08
N SER A 39 -7.52 11.72 -20.52
CA SER A 39 -8.91 11.78 -20.08
C SER A 39 -9.07 11.53 -18.57
N GLN A 40 -8.30 10.62 -17.97
CA GLN A 40 -8.31 10.40 -16.52
C GLN A 40 -7.77 11.64 -15.77
N LYS A 41 -6.72 12.24 -16.29
CA LYS A 41 -6.14 13.49 -15.75
C LYS A 41 -7.16 14.63 -15.80
N ASP A 42 -7.82 14.83 -16.94
CA ASP A 42 -8.86 15.85 -17.10
C ASP A 42 -10.06 15.60 -16.16
N SER A 43 -10.45 14.34 -16.01
CA SER A 43 -11.52 13.94 -15.10
C SER A 43 -11.18 14.28 -13.65
N PHE A 44 -9.92 14.08 -13.25
CA PHE A 44 -9.45 14.43 -11.92
C PHE A 44 -9.51 15.96 -11.67
N TYR A 45 -9.03 16.77 -12.61
CA TYR A 45 -9.04 18.23 -12.43
C TYR A 45 -10.44 18.86 -12.48
N LYS A 46 -11.38 18.21 -13.18
CA LYS A 46 -12.79 18.64 -13.26
C LYS A 46 -13.63 18.11 -12.10
N ALA A 47 -13.15 17.12 -11.35
CA ALA A 47 -13.88 16.55 -10.23
C ALA A 47 -14.01 17.55 -9.09
N ASN A 48 -15.18 17.56 -8.46
CA ASN A 48 -15.41 18.37 -7.26
C ASN A 48 -14.59 17.84 -6.08
N ASN A 49 -14.07 18.76 -5.27
CA ASN A 49 -13.43 18.41 -4.01
C ASN A 49 -14.49 17.86 -3.04
N LYS A 50 -14.22 16.70 -2.43
CA LYS A 50 -14.91 16.24 -1.24
C LYS A 50 -14.11 16.69 -0.03
N ILE A 51 -14.63 17.63 0.71
CA ILE A 51 -14.05 18.09 1.97
C ILE A 51 -14.57 17.18 3.07
N TYR A 52 -13.67 16.69 3.92
CA TYR A 52 -14.01 15.95 5.13
C TYR A 52 -14.17 16.91 6.31
N ASP A 53 -15.04 16.57 7.25
CA ASP A 53 -15.16 17.30 8.52
C ASP A 53 -14.08 16.86 9.54
N TYR A 54 -13.12 16.06 9.09
CA TYR A 54 -11.95 15.59 9.83
C TYR A 54 -10.71 15.60 8.93
N LYS A 55 -9.55 15.66 9.54
CA LYS A 55 -8.25 15.50 8.88
C LYS A 55 -7.79 14.05 8.95
N ILE A 56 -7.04 13.59 7.97
CA ILE A 56 -6.28 12.34 8.07
C ILE A 56 -4.81 12.72 8.09
N ARG A 57 -4.15 12.45 9.21
CA ARG A 57 -2.74 12.77 9.43
C ARG A 57 -1.88 11.53 9.25
N ILE A 58 -1.00 11.59 8.27
CA ILE A 58 -0.11 10.52 7.89
C ILE A 58 1.27 10.81 8.49
N ILE A 59 1.76 9.91 9.35
CA ILE A 59 3.04 10.07 10.03
C ILE A 59 4.15 9.42 9.22
N GLY A 60 5.21 10.20 8.94
CA GLY A 60 6.51 9.71 8.52
C GLY A 60 7.44 9.73 9.72
N SER A 61 7.97 8.59 10.14
CA SER A 61 8.88 8.51 11.26
C SER A 61 10.25 8.00 10.83
N ASN A 62 11.26 8.28 11.65
CA ASN A 62 12.64 7.84 11.44
C ASN A 62 13.19 7.17 12.69
N ILE A 63 12.39 6.25 13.26
CA ILE A 63 12.73 5.51 14.48
C ILE A 63 13.67 4.37 14.12
N SER A 64 14.78 4.22 14.86
CA SER A 64 15.82 3.21 14.58
C SER A 64 15.25 1.80 14.55
N LEU A 65 15.79 0.97 13.63
CA LEU A 65 15.54 -0.47 13.58
C LEU A 65 16.09 -1.22 14.80
N ASP A 66 16.95 -0.61 15.60
CA ASP A 66 17.48 -1.23 16.83
C ASP A 66 16.37 -1.67 17.77
N ARG A 67 15.17 -1.05 17.69
CA ARG A 67 13.99 -1.45 18.46
C ARG A 67 13.57 -2.91 18.26
N PHE A 68 13.96 -3.54 17.14
CA PHE A 68 13.70 -4.96 16.89
C PHE A 68 14.76 -5.90 17.49
N TYR A 69 15.91 -5.36 17.91
CA TYR A 69 17.07 -6.14 18.35
C TYR A 69 17.49 -5.86 19.80
N THR A 70 17.06 -4.75 20.35
CA THR A 70 17.39 -4.31 21.69
C THR A 70 16.12 -4.04 22.51
N ASN A 71 16.21 -4.11 23.83
CA ASN A 71 15.10 -3.75 24.71
C ASN A 71 14.90 -2.21 24.68
N VAL A 72 14.30 -1.71 23.61
CA VAL A 72 13.95 -0.30 23.52
C VAL A 72 12.69 -0.02 24.35
N ASN A 73 12.70 1.08 25.07
CA ASN A 73 11.59 1.47 25.90
C ASN A 73 10.37 1.87 25.05
N THR A 74 9.38 1.01 25.00
CA THR A 74 8.09 1.25 24.29
C THR A 74 7.45 2.58 24.69
N VAL A 75 7.57 3.00 25.95
CA VAL A 75 7.05 4.29 26.42
C VAL A 75 7.74 5.46 25.69
N SER A 76 9.04 5.36 25.41
CA SER A 76 9.76 6.40 24.65
C SER A 76 9.22 6.49 23.23
N ILE A 77 9.07 5.36 22.55
CA ILE A 77 8.53 5.32 21.18
C ILE A 77 7.12 5.94 21.14
N ILE A 78 6.24 5.59 22.09
CA ILE A 78 4.89 6.17 22.17
C ILE A 78 4.95 7.69 22.33
N LYS A 79 5.79 8.19 23.26
CA LYS A 79 5.94 9.64 23.48
C LYS A 79 6.46 10.36 22.23
N ASP A 80 7.42 9.78 21.53
CA ASP A 80 7.97 10.36 20.30
C ASP A 80 6.91 10.41 19.20
N LEU A 81 6.10 9.35 19.04
CA LEU A 81 4.99 9.33 18.07
C LEU A 81 3.89 10.32 18.45
N ILE A 82 3.52 10.44 19.72
CA ILE A 82 2.54 11.44 20.18
C ILE A 82 3.04 12.84 19.85
N LYS A 83 4.30 13.14 20.17
CA LYS A 83 4.92 14.43 19.87
C LYS A 83 4.93 14.70 18.35
N LEU A 84 5.32 13.69 17.56
CA LEU A 84 5.37 13.78 16.10
C LEU A 84 3.97 13.95 15.50
N SER A 85 2.96 13.31 16.09
CA SER A 85 1.56 13.42 15.66
C SER A 85 0.98 14.83 15.91
N SER A 86 1.56 15.64 16.79
CA SER A 86 1.14 17.02 17.08
C SER A 86 -0.39 17.17 17.19
N PRO A 87 -1.06 16.43 18.11
CA PRO A 87 -2.51 16.41 18.22
C PRO A 87 -3.08 17.78 18.62
N ASN A 88 -4.28 18.09 18.13
CA ASN A 88 -5.06 19.26 18.50
C ASN A 88 -6.43 18.82 18.99
N SER A 89 -6.75 19.02 20.25
CA SER A 89 -8.00 18.59 20.88
C SER A 89 -9.28 19.20 20.27
N GLY A 90 -9.16 20.36 19.61
CA GLY A 90 -10.26 21.02 18.93
C GLY A 90 -10.51 20.54 17.50
N GLU A 91 -9.68 19.65 16.96
CA GLU A 91 -9.77 19.14 15.60
C GLU A 91 -10.09 17.66 15.59
N LYS A 92 -10.92 17.22 14.64
CA LYS A 92 -11.13 15.81 14.38
C LYS A 92 -10.00 15.29 13.50
N ILE A 93 -9.24 14.30 14.00
CA ILE A 93 -8.07 13.79 13.28
C ILE A 93 -8.02 12.26 13.37
N ILE A 94 -7.75 11.62 12.22
CA ILE A 94 -7.37 10.21 12.14
C ILE A 94 -5.86 10.16 11.94
N PHE A 95 -5.14 9.58 12.89
CA PHE A 95 -3.69 9.43 12.83
C PHE A 95 -3.32 8.08 12.21
N ILE A 96 -2.45 8.07 11.21
CA ILE A 96 -1.92 6.85 10.59
C ILE A 96 -0.46 6.71 10.99
N TRP A 97 -0.15 5.68 11.77
CA TRP A 97 1.20 5.34 12.22
C TRP A 97 1.78 4.17 11.42
N PRO A 98 3.11 4.12 11.22
CA PRO A 98 3.77 3.14 10.37
C PRO A 98 3.61 1.68 10.83
N GLU A 99 4.06 0.74 9.97
CA GLU A 99 4.12 -0.70 10.23
C GLU A 99 5.08 -1.04 11.37
N GLY A 100 4.70 -2.02 12.19
CA GLY A 100 5.60 -2.66 13.17
C GLY A 100 6.28 -1.69 14.13
N ILE A 101 5.62 -0.58 14.45
CA ILE A 101 6.26 0.49 15.21
C ILE A 101 6.52 0.08 16.67
N PHE A 102 5.75 -0.87 17.18
CA PHE A 102 5.86 -1.44 18.51
C PHE A 102 6.17 -2.94 18.42
N PRO A 103 7.46 -3.36 18.35
CA PRO A 103 7.79 -4.77 18.20
C PRO A 103 7.44 -5.63 19.41
N ASP A 104 7.49 -5.07 20.61
CA ASP A 104 7.40 -5.81 21.87
C ASP A 104 5.97 -5.95 22.43
N ILE A 105 5.00 -5.24 21.86
CA ILE A 105 3.61 -5.29 22.31
C ILE A 105 2.66 -5.66 21.19
N SER A 106 1.60 -6.38 21.56
CA SER A 106 0.51 -6.72 20.65
C SER A 106 -0.61 -5.68 20.69
N GLN A 107 -1.51 -5.75 19.70
CA GLN A 107 -2.64 -4.82 19.57
C GLN A 107 -3.50 -4.68 20.84
N LYS A 108 -3.63 -5.74 21.66
CA LYS A 108 -4.43 -5.71 22.90
C LYS A 108 -3.64 -5.07 24.06
N GLU A 109 -2.34 -5.29 24.08
CA GLU A 109 -1.45 -4.78 25.14
C GLU A 109 -1.23 -3.26 25.01
N LEU A 110 -1.46 -2.66 23.83
CA LEU A 110 -1.39 -1.21 23.64
C LEU A 110 -2.29 -0.45 24.64
N LYS A 111 -3.41 -1.04 25.03
CA LYS A 111 -4.35 -0.44 26.01
C LYS A 111 -3.72 -0.20 27.38
N GLU A 112 -2.68 -0.92 27.77
CA GLU A 112 -1.96 -0.73 29.02
C GLU A 112 -1.23 0.63 29.07
N TYR A 113 -0.96 1.23 27.91
CA TYR A 113 -0.31 2.52 27.75
C TYR A 113 -1.30 3.69 27.62
N ARG A 114 -2.60 3.46 27.82
CA ARG A 114 -3.66 4.48 27.66
C ARG A 114 -3.36 5.80 28.38
N SER A 115 -2.77 5.76 29.57
CA SER A 115 -2.45 6.96 30.34
C SER A 115 -1.49 7.94 29.62
N LEU A 116 -0.72 7.47 28.64
CA LEU A 116 0.13 8.32 27.80
C LEU A 116 -0.69 9.04 26.74
N PHE A 117 -1.74 8.38 26.22
CA PHE A 117 -2.62 8.92 25.18
C PHE A 117 -3.62 9.92 25.75
N ASP A 118 -4.23 9.64 26.90
CA ASP A 118 -5.27 10.47 27.54
C ASP A 118 -4.84 11.94 27.78
N ARG A 119 -3.52 12.21 27.81
CA ARG A 119 -2.98 13.57 27.99
C ARG A 119 -3.03 14.41 26.72
N SER A 120 -3.11 13.77 25.55
CA SER A 120 -2.91 14.43 24.26
C SER A 120 -4.05 14.19 23.29
N PHE A 121 -4.87 13.16 23.51
CA PHE A 121 -5.94 12.75 22.61
C PHE A 121 -7.28 12.67 23.34
N ASN A 122 -8.35 12.83 22.56
CA ASN A 122 -9.74 12.81 23.06
C ASN A 122 -10.66 12.15 22.02
N GLU A 123 -11.97 12.24 22.22
CA GLU A 123 -13.00 11.65 21.35
C GLU A 123 -12.99 12.14 19.90
N ASN A 124 -12.27 13.22 19.60
CA ASN A 124 -12.07 13.72 18.25
C ASN A 124 -10.93 13.00 17.50
N HIS A 125 -10.35 11.96 18.08
CA HIS A 125 -9.18 11.30 17.53
C HIS A 125 -9.40 9.80 17.33
N LEU A 126 -8.98 9.29 16.16
CA LEU A 126 -8.86 7.87 15.85
C LEU A 126 -7.42 7.53 15.45
N PHE A 127 -7.05 6.28 15.59
CA PHE A 127 -5.73 5.79 15.22
C PHE A 127 -5.82 4.61 14.27
N VAL A 128 -4.96 4.62 13.26
CA VAL A 128 -4.65 3.49 12.39
C VAL A 128 -3.19 3.14 12.60
N ILE A 129 -2.92 2.02 13.25
CA ILE A 129 -1.57 1.68 13.74
C ILE A 129 -1.12 0.34 13.17
N GLY A 130 0.12 0.30 12.67
CA GLY A 130 0.81 -0.94 12.31
C GLY A 130 1.36 -1.62 13.57
N ILE A 131 0.69 -2.68 14.03
CA ILE A 131 1.01 -3.36 15.28
C ILE A 131 0.73 -4.86 15.19
N ASN A 132 1.53 -5.66 15.88
CA ASN A 132 1.38 -7.10 15.88
C ASN A 132 0.09 -7.56 16.59
N LYS A 133 -0.56 -8.59 16.03
CA LYS A 133 -1.70 -9.27 16.65
C LYS A 133 -1.29 -10.65 17.11
N LYS A 134 -1.55 -10.95 18.38
CA LYS A 134 -1.31 -12.24 19.00
C LYS A 134 -2.64 -12.97 19.21
N VAL A 135 -2.73 -14.22 18.72
CA VAL A 135 -3.91 -15.09 18.89
C VAL A 135 -3.46 -16.42 19.44
N SER A 136 -3.88 -16.73 20.66
CA SER A 136 -3.57 -18.01 21.31
C SER A 136 -4.81 -18.92 21.26
N ASN A 137 -4.65 -20.10 20.64
CA ASN A 137 -5.69 -21.12 20.53
C ASN A 137 -5.11 -22.49 20.91
N ASN A 138 -5.70 -23.18 21.84
CA ASN A 138 -5.40 -24.59 22.21
C ASN A 138 -3.89 -24.90 22.30
N GLY A 139 -3.11 -24.05 22.99
CA GLY A 139 -1.67 -24.27 23.21
C GLY A 139 -0.76 -23.79 22.08
N SER A 140 -1.30 -23.31 20.96
CA SER A 140 -0.52 -22.66 19.90
C SER A 140 -0.76 -21.15 19.91
N THR A 141 0.30 -20.37 19.67
CA THR A 141 0.21 -18.93 19.54
C THR A 141 0.59 -18.52 18.13
N ASN A 142 -0.31 -17.83 17.46
CA ASN A 142 -0.10 -17.26 16.14
C ASN A 142 0.14 -15.75 16.24
N PHE A 143 1.15 -15.27 15.54
CA PHE A 143 1.45 -13.85 15.41
C PHE A 143 1.11 -13.39 13.99
N PHE A 144 0.46 -12.23 13.88
CA PHE A 144 0.13 -11.60 12.61
C PHE A 144 0.73 -10.20 12.57
N ASN A 145 1.33 -9.84 11.45
CA ASN A 145 1.61 -8.45 11.14
C ASN A 145 0.27 -7.80 10.77
N SER A 146 -0.14 -6.77 11.51
CA SER A 146 -1.51 -6.24 11.41
C SER A 146 -1.54 -4.72 11.34
N LEU A 147 -2.60 -4.22 10.71
CA LEU A 147 -3.04 -2.84 10.78
C LEU A 147 -4.32 -2.84 11.63
N SER A 148 -4.33 -2.08 12.71
CA SER A 148 -5.44 -2.01 13.65
C SER A 148 -5.95 -0.59 13.80
N VAL A 149 -7.28 -0.45 13.92
CA VAL A 149 -7.94 0.83 14.13
C VAL A 149 -8.42 0.92 15.56
N TYR A 150 -8.16 2.05 16.19
CA TYR A 150 -8.49 2.31 17.59
C TYR A 150 -9.24 3.61 17.75
N ASP A 151 -10.11 3.66 18.74
CA ASP A 151 -10.63 4.91 19.30
C ASP A 151 -9.59 5.59 20.23
N ASN A 152 -9.98 6.73 20.79
CA ASN A 152 -9.13 7.47 21.74
C ASN A 152 -8.89 6.72 23.06
N GLU A 153 -9.74 5.76 23.41
CA GLU A 153 -9.59 4.90 24.58
C GLU A 153 -8.76 3.64 24.32
N LEU A 154 -8.19 3.53 23.09
CA LEU A 154 -7.46 2.38 22.59
C LEU A 154 -8.30 1.08 22.56
N ASN A 155 -9.62 1.20 22.40
CA ASN A 155 -10.44 0.06 22.04
C ASN A 155 -10.25 -0.24 20.54
N ILE A 156 -10.11 -1.51 20.21
CA ILE A 156 -9.94 -1.96 18.82
C ILE A 156 -11.30 -1.90 18.14
N LEU A 157 -11.43 -1.06 17.12
CA LEU A 157 -12.62 -0.94 16.29
C LEU A 157 -12.63 -1.97 15.17
N ASP A 158 -11.50 -2.15 14.49
CA ASP A 158 -11.32 -3.14 13.42
C ASP A 158 -9.83 -3.47 13.23
N SER A 159 -9.52 -4.55 12.52
CA SER A 159 -8.14 -4.91 12.21
C SER A 159 -8.00 -5.77 10.96
N TYR A 160 -6.94 -5.54 10.21
CA TYR A 160 -6.53 -6.31 9.05
C TYR A 160 -5.22 -7.03 9.30
N ASN A 161 -5.13 -8.32 8.97
CA ASN A 161 -3.90 -9.11 9.06
C ASN A 161 -3.27 -9.26 7.68
N LYS A 162 -1.98 -8.98 7.58
CA LYS A 162 -1.20 -9.09 6.33
C LYS A 162 -1.38 -10.44 5.67
N ILE A 163 -1.68 -10.43 4.37
CA ILE A 163 -1.91 -11.65 3.60
C ILE A 163 -0.67 -12.04 2.82
N ASN A 164 -0.01 -11.07 2.20
CA ASN A 164 1.17 -11.30 1.39
C ASN A 164 2.41 -11.05 2.23
N LEU A 165 2.88 -12.11 2.90
CA LEU A 165 4.07 -12.06 3.74
C LEU A 165 5.34 -12.01 2.88
N VAL A 166 6.38 -11.35 3.39
CA VAL A 166 7.70 -11.27 2.76
C VAL A 166 8.44 -12.60 2.96
N PRO A 167 8.79 -13.32 1.87
CA PRO A 167 9.58 -14.53 1.97
C PRO A 167 10.93 -14.26 2.66
N PHE A 168 11.39 -15.17 3.51
CA PHE A 168 12.60 -15.09 4.32
C PHE A 168 12.63 -13.97 5.38
N GLY A 169 11.84 -12.93 5.22
CA GLY A 169 11.70 -11.85 6.22
C GLY A 169 10.63 -12.18 7.26
N GLU A 170 9.42 -12.51 6.82
CA GLU A 170 8.26 -12.74 7.70
C GLU A 170 7.87 -14.21 7.83
N PHE A 171 8.25 -15.03 6.87
CA PHE A 171 8.10 -16.49 6.94
C PHE A 171 9.21 -17.20 6.18
N LEU A 172 9.49 -18.44 6.55
CA LEU A 172 10.48 -19.27 5.89
C LEU A 172 9.78 -20.16 4.83
N PRO A 173 10.00 -19.94 3.52
CA PRO A 173 9.48 -20.85 2.51
C PRO A 173 10.05 -22.24 2.72
N LEU A 174 9.24 -23.30 2.53
CA LEU A 174 9.66 -24.69 2.72
C LEU A 174 10.30 -24.94 4.10
N GLU A 175 9.73 -24.37 5.15
CA GLU A 175 10.27 -24.36 6.52
C GLU A 175 10.71 -25.76 6.99
N ASN A 176 9.91 -26.79 6.66
CA ASN A 176 10.23 -28.18 7.04
C ASN A 176 11.52 -28.71 6.41
N ILE A 177 11.87 -28.26 5.19
CA ILE A 177 13.11 -28.66 4.50
C ILE A 177 14.28 -27.82 5.02
N LEU A 178 14.08 -26.51 5.14
CA LEU A 178 15.14 -25.58 5.52
C LEU A 178 15.57 -25.74 6.99
N LYS A 179 14.67 -26.14 7.87
CA LYS A 179 15.00 -26.50 9.27
C LYS A 179 15.99 -27.69 9.36
N VAL A 180 15.88 -28.67 8.44
CA VAL A 180 16.77 -29.83 8.41
C VAL A 180 18.22 -29.43 8.12
N ILE A 181 18.43 -28.41 7.29
CA ILE A 181 19.77 -27.88 6.95
C ILE A 181 20.21 -26.72 7.87
N GLY A 182 19.52 -26.55 9.01
CA GLY A 182 19.89 -25.56 10.05
C GLY A 182 19.58 -24.12 9.75
N LEU A 183 18.89 -23.81 8.64
CA LEU A 183 18.43 -22.46 8.34
C LEU A 183 17.20 -22.14 9.19
N ARG A 184 17.35 -21.15 10.06
CA ARG A 184 16.26 -20.56 10.83
C ARG A 184 15.78 -19.27 10.12
N SER A 185 14.52 -18.90 10.35
CA SER A 185 13.99 -17.59 9.90
C SER A 185 14.93 -16.46 10.36
N LEU A 186 15.21 -15.50 9.47
CA LEU A 186 15.95 -14.29 9.80
C LEU A 186 15.12 -13.34 10.69
N THR A 187 13.86 -13.67 10.95
CA THR A 187 13.02 -12.95 11.91
C THR A 187 13.56 -13.22 13.32
N ASN A 188 14.34 -12.27 13.82
CA ASN A 188 14.87 -12.33 15.18
C ASN A 188 13.71 -12.47 16.19
N ASN A 189 13.85 -13.46 17.08
CA ASN A 189 13.01 -13.71 18.26
C ASN A 189 11.52 -14.03 18.06
N TYR A 190 10.93 -13.86 16.89
CA TYR A 190 9.54 -14.23 16.65
C TYR A 190 9.44 -15.50 15.80
N GLN A 191 8.49 -16.33 16.14
CA GLN A 191 8.01 -17.37 15.24
C GLN A 191 7.53 -16.67 13.95
N SER A 192 7.69 -17.35 12.79
CA SER A 192 7.18 -16.82 11.51
C SER A 192 5.78 -16.26 11.67
N PHE A 193 5.51 -15.12 11.04
CA PHE A 193 4.16 -14.56 11.03
C PHE A 193 3.19 -15.50 10.35
N SER A 194 1.98 -15.55 10.88
CA SER A 194 0.86 -16.26 10.27
C SER A 194 0.21 -15.39 9.21
N LYS A 195 -0.17 -16.01 8.09
CA LYS A 195 -0.83 -15.33 6.98
C LYS A 195 -2.28 -14.98 7.33
N GLY A 196 -2.73 -13.77 7.01
CA GLY A 196 -4.13 -13.38 7.06
C GLY A 196 -5.00 -14.23 6.12
N LYS A 197 -6.28 -14.42 6.45
CA LYS A 197 -7.19 -15.28 5.68
C LYS A 197 -7.58 -14.71 4.33
N LYS A 198 -8.01 -13.47 4.31
CA LYS A 198 -8.45 -12.75 3.09
C LYS A 198 -8.25 -11.25 3.24
N ARG A 199 -8.18 -10.54 2.10
CA ARG A 199 -8.17 -9.10 2.09
C ARG A 199 -9.60 -8.60 2.26
N GLU A 200 -9.82 -7.84 3.32
CA GLU A 200 -11.08 -7.21 3.66
C GLU A 200 -10.91 -5.70 3.72
N LEU A 201 -11.99 -5.00 3.48
CA LEU A 201 -12.05 -3.56 3.74
C LEU A 201 -12.21 -3.36 5.24
N ILE A 202 -11.65 -2.28 5.75
CA ILE A 202 -11.95 -1.76 7.06
C ILE A 202 -13.03 -0.69 6.88
N GLU A 203 -14.17 -0.90 7.53
CA GLU A 203 -15.29 0.02 7.52
C GLU A 203 -15.47 0.57 8.94
N ILE A 204 -15.34 1.88 9.09
CA ILE A 204 -15.43 2.54 10.38
C ILE A 204 -16.64 3.47 10.36
N GLU A 205 -17.56 3.21 11.29
CA GLU A 205 -18.64 4.09 11.68
C GLU A 205 -18.53 4.26 13.20
N HIS A 206 -17.79 5.27 13.63
CA HIS A 206 -17.56 5.52 15.06
C HIS A 206 -17.60 7.02 15.33
N ALA A 207 -18.41 7.43 16.30
CA ALA A 207 -18.65 8.84 16.63
C ALA A 207 -19.03 9.63 15.36
N ASN A 208 -18.17 10.58 14.98
CA ASN A 208 -18.37 11.43 13.80
C ASN A 208 -17.48 11.03 12.62
N PHE A 209 -16.89 9.82 12.64
CA PHE A 209 -16.02 9.32 11.58
C PHE A 209 -16.73 8.24 10.77
N THR A 210 -16.75 8.43 9.46
CA THR A 210 -17.26 7.44 8.51
C THR A 210 -16.24 7.29 7.40
N LEU A 211 -15.56 6.14 7.35
CA LEU A 211 -14.59 5.87 6.30
C LEU A 211 -14.53 4.38 5.97
N LYS A 212 -14.21 4.12 4.72
CA LYS A 212 -14.04 2.78 4.17
C LYS A 212 -12.71 2.70 3.46
N ILE A 213 -11.80 1.91 4.00
CA ILE A 213 -10.41 1.84 3.56
C ILE A 213 -10.03 0.47 3.07
N LEU A 214 -9.14 0.44 2.08
CA LEU A 214 -8.41 -0.76 1.67
C LEU A 214 -7.05 -0.76 2.36
N PRO A 215 -6.82 -1.63 3.36
CA PRO A 215 -5.54 -1.71 4.04
C PRO A 215 -4.51 -2.48 3.22
N LEU A 216 -3.28 -1.98 3.18
CA LEU A 216 -2.11 -2.65 2.62
C LEU A 216 -0.93 -2.49 3.57
N ILE A 217 -0.26 -3.59 3.90
CA ILE A 217 0.89 -3.56 4.78
C ILE A 217 2.15 -3.83 3.95
N CYS A 218 3.05 -2.83 3.90
CA CYS A 218 4.40 -2.88 3.32
C CYS A 218 4.40 -3.51 1.92
N TYR A 219 5.04 -4.66 1.78
CA TYR A 219 5.20 -5.43 0.55
C TYR A 219 3.91 -5.68 -0.24
N GLU A 220 2.74 -5.59 0.38
CA GLU A 220 1.46 -5.77 -0.32
C GLU A 220 1.20 -4.73 -1.39
N ILE A 221 1.84 -3.56 -1.32
CA ILE A 221 1.70 -2.49 -2.32
C ILE A 221 2.29 -2.86 -3.69
N ILE A 222 3.22 -3.82 -3.77
CA ILE A 222 3.86 -4.20 -5.03
C ILE A 222 2.94 -5.00 -5.96
N TYR A 223 1.88 -5.62 -5.43
CA TYR A 223 1.00 -6.51 -6.20
C TYR A 223 0.04 -5.73 -7.07
N SER A 224 0.29 -5.74 -8.38
CA SER A 224 -0.55 -5.12 -9.40
C SER A 224 -1.78 -5.96 -9.73
N GLY A 225 -2.92 -5.32 -9.94
CA GLY A 225 -4.16 -5.95 -10.42
C GLY A 225 -4.81 -6.97 -9.49
N ARG A 226 -4.35 -7.07 -8.24
CA ARG A 226 -4.84 -8.03 -7.24
C ARG A 226 -5.22 -7.41 -5.92
N LEU A 227 -5.37 -6.09 -5.86
CA LEU A 227 -5.58 -5.42 -4.58
C LEU A 227 -6.94 -5.78 -3.99
N PHE A 228 -8.01 -5.50 -4.70
CA PHE A 228 -9.36 -5.81 -4.26
C PHE A 228 -10.35 -5.87 -5.43
N LYS A 229 -11.38 -6.70 -5.32
CA LYS A 229 -12.37 -6.87 -6.41
C LYS A 229 -13.38 -5.73 -6.49
N SER A 230 -13.70 -5.09 -5.37
CA SER A 230 -14.65 -3.98 -5.30
C SER A 230 -13.91 -2.64 -5.25
N SER A 231 -14.46 -1.63 -5.91
CA SER A 231 -14.00 -0.24 -5.83
C SER A 231 -14.76 0.60 -4.77
N SER A 232 -15.51 -0.06 -3.89
CA SER A 232 -16.40 0.59 -2.91
C SER A 232 -15.68 1.14 -1.68
N TYR A 233 -14.38 1.40 -1.73
CA TYR A 233 -13.60 2.05 -0.67
C TYR A 233 -13.24 3.48 -1.07
N ASP A 234 -12.95 4.31 -0.06
CA ASP A 234 -12.63 5.73 -0.26
C ASP A 234 -11.19 5.90 -0.73
N PHE A 235 -10.23 5.29 -0.04
CA PHE A 235 -8.80 5.36 -0.31
C PHE A 235 -8.07 4.11 0.18
N ILE A 236 -6.80 4.02 -0.17
CA ILE A 236 -5.90 2.95 0.27
C ILE A 236 -5.03 3.52 1.40
N ILE A 237 -4.94 2.83 2.53
CA ILE A 237 -3.92 3.09 3.53
C ILE A 237 -2.80 2.06 3.35
N ASN A 238 -1.59 2.55 3.12
CA ASN A 238 -0.38 1.73 3.09
C ASN A 238 0.53 2.11 4.26
N ILE A 239 0.73 1.19 5.18
CA ILE A 239 1.70 1.34 6.26
C ILE A 239 2.95 0.53 5.95
N SER A 240 4.14 1.05 6.25
CA SER A 240 5.40 0.40 5.88
C SER A 240 6.53 0.66 6.86
N GLU A 241 7.43 -0.34 6.96
CA GLU A 241 8.75 -0.21 7.55
C GLU A 241 9.80 -0.36 6.44
N ASP A 242 10.30 0.75 5.94
CA ASP A 242 11.23 0.73 4.81
C ASP A 242 12.71 0.64 5.24
N GLY A 243 12.98 0.71 6.53
CA GLY A 243 14.34 0.60 7.08
C GLY A 243 15.05 -0.71 6.74
N TRP A 244 14.28 -1.78 6.48
CA TRP A 244 14.84 -3.08 6.04
C TRP A 244 15.62 -2.98 4.73
N PHE A 245 15.34 -2.02 3.88
CA PHE A 245 16.07 -1.78 2.63
C PHE A 245 17.41 -1.05 2.84
N GLY A 246 17.67 -0.54 4.06
CA GLY A 246 18.85 0.24 4.37
C GLY A 246 19.01 1.48 3.49
N LYS A 247 20.25 1.91 3.30
CA LYS A 247 20.59 3.07 2.45
C LYS A 247 20.69 2.72 0.96
N SER A 248 19.80 1.86 0.47
CA SER A 248 19.74 1.44 -0.92
C SER A 248 18.70 2.25 -1.71
N ILE A 249 18.52 1.92 -3.00
CA ILE A 249 17.43 2.44 -3.83
C ILE A 249 16.06 1.84 -3.43
N GLY A 250 16.05 0.79 -2.57
CA GLY A 250 14.87 0.02 -2.19
C GLY A 250 13.70 0.86 -1.67
N PRO A 251 13.89 1.77 -0.68
CA PRO A 251 12.80 2.60 -0.18
C PRO A 251 12.10 3.41 -1.28
N LYS A 252 12.89 3.98 -2.21
CA LYS A 252 12.35 4.75 -3.34
C LYS A 252 11.59 3.87 -4.32
N GLN A 253 12.13 2.71 -4.69
CA GLN A 253 11.44 1.75 -5.56
C GLN A 253 10.15 1.25 -4.91
N HIS A 254 10.17 0.98 -3.60
CA HIS A 254 8.98 0.56 -2.86
C HIS A 254 7.93 1.68 -2.81
N PHE A 255 8.35 2.92 -2.64
CA PHE A 255 7.48 4.10 -2.73
C PHE A 255 6.86 4.26 -4.13
N ASP A 256 7.64 4.09 -5.21
CA ASP A 256 7.16 4.20 -6.59
C ASP A 256 6.02 3.22 -6.89
N HIS A 257 6.00 2.04 -6.25
CA HIS A 257 4.86 1.12 -6.36
C HIS A 257 3.56 1.74 -5.83
N SER A 258 3.61 2.61 -4.83
CA SER A 258 2.44 3.33 -4.33
C SER A 258 1.87 4.27 -5.39
N ILE A 259 2.74 4.96 -6.14
CA ILE A 259 2.33 5.82 -7.27
C ILE A 259 1.60 4.99 -8.33
N PHE A 260 2.16 3.85 -8.72
CA PHE A 260 1.51 2.96 -9.68
C PHE A 260 0.17 2.42 -9.19
N ARG A 261 0.04 2.07 -7.90
CA ARG A 261 -1.23 1.61 -7.32
C ARG A 261 -2.27 2.71 -7.31
N ALA A 262 -1.91 3.97 -7.03
CA ALA A 262 -2.82 5.10 -7.12
C ALA A 262 -3.40 5.25 -8.54
N ILE A 263 -2.54 5.23 -9.56
CA ILE A 263 -2.94 5.28 -10.97
C ILE A 263 -3.81 4.09 -11.37
N GLU A 264 -3.40 2.87 -11.02
CA GLU A 264 -4.13 1.65 -11.37
C GLU A 264 -5.53 1.58 -10.78
N THR A 265 -5.68 2.03 -9.54
CA THR A 265 -6.96 1.97 -8.83
C THR A 265 -7.83 3.19 -9.06
N GLY A 266 -7.25 4.33 -9.43
CA GLY A 266 -7.94 5.61 -9.47
C GLY A 266 -8.33 6.09 -8.07
N LYS A 267 -7.52 5.77 -7.05
CA LYS A 267 -7.76 6.10 -5.65
C LYS A 267 -6.57 6.80 -5.03
N TYR A 268 -6.84 7.63 -4.01
CA TYR A 268 -5.77 8.14 -3.15
C TYR A 268 -5.07 7.01 -2.41
N ILE A 269 -3.75 7.15 -2.26
CA ILE A 269 -2.96 6.34 -1.34
C ILE A 269 -2.41 7.24 -0.26
N LEU A 270 -2.70 6.85 0.99
CA LEU A 270 -2.21 7.46 2.21
C LEU A 270 -1.13 6.53 2.75
N ARG A 271 0.13 6.91 2.54
CA ARG A 271 1.27 6.07 2.91
C ARG A 271 1.95 6.61 4.15
N SER A 272 1.90 5.85 5.23
CA SER A 272 2.70 6.08 6.43
C SER A 272 3.90 5.14 6.43
N SER A 273 5.10 5.68 6.60
CA SER A 273 6.33 4.88 6.56
C SER A 273 7.28 5.26 7.69
N ASN A 274 7.88 4.25 8.32
CA ASN A 274 9.07 4.43 9.13
C ASN A 274 10.31 4.20 8.27
N ASN A 275 11.32 5.06 8.41
CA ASN A 275 12.57 5.01 7.64
C ASN A 275 12.36 4.96 6.11
N GLY A 276 11.28 5.59 5.62
CA GLY A 276 10.91 5.65 4.22
C GLY A 276 10.21 6.96 3.87
N ILE A 277 9.52 6.99 2.73
CA ILE A 277 8.76 8.16 2.28
C ILE A 277 7.31 7.99 2.71
N ALA A 278 6.81 8.89 3.59
CA ALA A 278 5.40 9.00 3.89
C ALA A 278 4.76 10.04 2.96
N ALA A 279 3.57 9.77 2.42
CA ALA A 279 3.02 10.66 1.41
C ALA A 279 1.50 10.51 1.23
N ILE A 280 0.93 11.56 0.64
CA ILE A 280 -0.41 11.60 0.05
C ILE A 280 -0.24 11.56 -1.47
N ILE A 281 -0.72 10.49 -2.10
CA ILE A 281 -0.63 10.30 -3.55
C ILE A 281 -2.05 10.28 -4.12
N ASN A 282 -2.31 11.15 -5.09
CA ASN A 282 -3.64 11.27 -5.68
C ASN A 282 -3.91 10.23 -6.79
N PRO A 283 -5.17 10.09 -7.24
CA PRO A 283 -5.58 9.08 -8.23
C PRO A 283 -4.87 9.12 -9.59
N ILE A 284 -4.21 10.20 -9.93
CA ILE A 284 -3.42 10.34 -11.16
C ILE A 284 -1.91 10.20 -10.93
N GLY A 285 -1.50 9.76 -9.72
CA GLY A 285 -0.12 9.46 -9.37
C GLY A 285 0.74 10.66 -8.99
N ILE A 286 0.15 11.82 -8.73
CA ILE A 286 0.88 12.99 -8.24
C ILE A 286 1.01 12.89 -6.72
N VAL A 287 2.21 13.07 -6.21
CA VAL A 287 2.49 13.23 -4.78
C VAL A 287 2.11 14.65 -4.40
N GLU A 288 1.05 14.79 -3.59
CA GLU A 288 0.55 16.10 -3.18
C GLU A 288 1.34 16.66 -2.00
N GLN A 289 1.70 15.78 -1.06
CA GLN A 289 2.52 16.10 0.11
C GLN A 289 3.37 14.88 0.47
N SER A 290 4.57 15.09 1.00
CA SER A 290 5.45 14.02 1.49
C SER A 290 6.29 14.44 2.69
N VAL A 291 6.68 13.44 3.48
CA VAL A 291 7.82 13.47 4.39
C VAL A 291 8.89 12.62 3.74
N GLU A 292 10.03 13.21 3.45
CA GLU A 292 11.08 12.58 2.66
C GLU A 292 11.86 11.51 3.46
N PHE A 293 12.59 10.67 2.70
CA PHE A 293 13.47 9.65 3.30
C PHE A 293 14.50 10.28 4.23
N GLY A 294 14.60 9.73 5.46
CA GLY A 294 15.52 10.24 6.48
C GLY A 294 14.97 11.41 7.30
N GLU A 295 13.77 11.88 6.98
CA GLU A 295 13.07 12.91 7.75
C GLU A 295 11.96 12.30 8.62
N SER A 296 11.48 13.09 9.57
CA SER A 296 10.30 12.76 10.37
C SER A 296 9.36 13.96 10.44
N GLY A 297 8.07 13.68 10.33
CA GLY A 297 7.04 14.70 10.29
C GLY A 297 5.68 14.10 9.97
N TYR A 298 4.77 14.94 9.54
CA TYR A 298 3.45 14.50 9.09
C TYR A 298 2.96 15.31 7.89
N VAL A 299 1.99 14.74 7.18
CA VAL A 299 1.22 15.40 6.14
C VAL A 299 -0.27 15.20 6.40
N ASP A 300 -1.10 16.18 6.05
CA ASP A 300 -2.54 16.20 6.34
C ASP A 300 -3.37 16.15 5.07
N LEU A 301 -4.26 15.16 4.97
CA LEU A 301 -5.34 15.14 3.97
C LEU A 301 -6.60 15.75 4.57
N VAL A 302 -7.10 16.81 3.95
CA VAL A 302 -8.35 17.50 4.34
C VAL A 302 -9.42 17.42 3.25
N GLU A 303 -9.01 17.26 2.01
CA GLU A 303 -9.90 17.17 0.86
C GLU A 303 -9.42 16.16 -0.16
N MET A 304 -10.34 15.58 -0.90
CA MET A 304 -10.03 14.62 -1.98
C MET A 304 -10.88 14.90 -3.21
N ARG A 305 -10.31 14.60 -4.39
CA ARG A 305 -11.06 14.51 -5.64
C ARG A 305 -11.31 13.04 -5.98
N LYS A 306 -12.57 12.67 -6.16
CA LYS A 306 -12.92 11.30 -6.55
C LYS A 306 -13.08 11.20 -8.06
N ILE A 307 -12.40 10.26 -8.67
CA ILE A 307 -12.62 9.88 -10.08
C ILE A 307 -13.29 8.50 -10.17
N GLN A 308 -13.81 8.18 -11.35
CA GLN A 308 -14.34 6.85 -11.61
C GLN A 308 -13.23 5.81 -11.54
N PRO A 309 -13.52 4.60 -11.03
CA PRO A 309 -12.55 3.51 -11.02
C PRO A 309 -12.02 3.24 -12.42
N THR A 310 -10.71 3.04 -12.52
CA THR A 310 -10.05 2.80 -13.81
C THR A 310 -10.51 1.48 -14.44
N ILE A 311 -10.33 1.32 -15.74
CA ILE A 311 -10.57 0.06 -16.45
C ILE A 311 -9.71 -1.05 -15.82
N PHE A 312 -8.45 -0.72 -15.48
CA PHE A 312 -7.54 -1.67 -14.85
C PHE A 312 -8.01 -2.11 -13.46
N SER A 313 -8.57 -1.21 -12.64
CA SER A 313 -9.11 -1.59 -11.31
C SER A 313 -10.29 -2.56 -11.42
N LYS A 314 -11.07 -2.50 -12.51
CA LYS A 314 -12.21 -3.39 -12.75
C LYS A 314 -11.79 -4.77 -13.28
N TYR A 315 -10.85 -4.81 -14.20
CA TYR A 315 -10.50 -6.03 -14.95
C TYR A 315 -9.13 -6.61 -14.55
N GLY A 316 -8.24 -5.80 -13.97
CA GLY A 316 -6.91 -6.21 -13.54
C GLY A 316 -6.09 -6.85 -14.66
N ASN A 317 -5.35 -7.89 -14.33
CA ASN A 317 -4.50 -8.61 -15.28
C ASN A 317 -5.25 -9.35 -16.40
N LYS A 318 -6.59 -9.40 -16.37
CA LYS A 318 -7.38 -9.94 -17.51
C LYS A 318 -7.17 -9.12 -18.79
N ILE A 319 -6.89 -7.80 -18.64
CA ILE A 319 -6.57 -6.92 -19.78
C ILE A 319 -5.32 -7.41 -20.48
N PHE A 320 -4.29 -7.77 -19.72
CA PHE A 320 -3.05 -8.31 -20.28
C PHE A 320 -3.28 -9.65 -21.01
N GLY A 321 -4.10 -10.54 -20.42
CA GLY A 321 -4.51 -11.79 -21.07
C GLY A 321 -5.23 -11.54 -22.42
N LEU A 322 -6.14 -10.56 -22.45
CA LEU A 322 -6.82 -10.16 -23.69
C LEU A 322 -5.84 -9.64 -24.75
N LEU A 323 -4.87 -8.81 -24.36
CA LEU A 323 -3.85 -8.29 -25.28
C LEU A 323 -2.96 -9.41 -25.84
N ILE A 324 -2.59 -10.39 -25.01
CA ILE A 324 -1.85 -11.58 -25.49
C ILE A 324 -2.67 -12.38 -26.51
N LEU A 325 -3.95 -12.65 -26.22
CA LEU A 325 -4.82 -13.37 -27.14
C LEU A 325 -4.98 -12.62 -28.46
N LEU A 326 -5.16 -11.30 -28.41
CA LEU A 326 -5.23 -10.47 -29.62
C LEU A 326 -3.92 -10.53 -30.42
N TYR A 327 -2.78 -10.48 -29.74
CA TYR A 327 -1.46 -10.58 -30.37
C TYR A 327 -1.26 -11.94 -31.05
N ILE A 328 -1.63 -13.03 -30.39
CA ILE A 328 -1.57 -14.38 -30.94
C ILE A 328 -2.50 -14.49 -32.18
N PHE A 329 -3.73 -13.98 -32.06
CA PHE A 329 -4.67 -13.97 -33.17
C PHE A 329 -4.11 -13.21 -34.39
N LEU A 330 -3.49 -12.07 -34.20
CA LEU A 330 -2.86 -11.31 -35.28
C LEU A 330 -1.73 -12.09 -35.94
N ILE A 331 -0.88 -12.77 -35.18
CA ILE A 331 0.20 -13.62 -35.73
C ILE A 331 -0.38 -14.71 -36.63
N PHE A 332 -1.38 -15.46 -36.15
CA PHE A 332 -1.99 -16.54 -36.93
C PHE A 332 -2.72 -16.03 -38.16
N SER A 333 -3.45 -14.93 -38.07
CA SER A 333 -4.15 -14.31 -39.20
C SER A 333 -3.17 -13.86 -40.29
N PHE A 334 -2.06 -13.25 -39.92
CA PHE A 334 -1.04 -12.84 -40.87
C PHE A 334 -0.24 -14.00 -41.47
N ASN A 335 -0.07 -15.11 -40.77
CA ASN A 335 0.55 -16.31 -41.33
C ASN A 335 -0.36 -17.03 -42.34
N ARG A 336 -1.67 -17.05 -42.10
CA ARG A 336 -2.63 -17.66 -43.02
C ARG A 336 -2.68 -16.94 -44.36
N ILE A 337 -2.65 -15.61 -44.39
CA ILE A 337 -2.61 -14.80 -45.62
C ILE A 337 -1.26 -14.98 -46.37
N LYS A 338 -0.25 -15.57 -45.77
CA LYS A 338 1.06 -15.84 -46.43
C LYS A 338 1.05 -17.12 -47.23
N ASN A 339 0.09 -18.01 -47.00
CA ASN A 339 -0.03 -19.33 -47.63
C ASN A 339 -1.15 -19.38 -48.70
N GLU A 340 -1.86 -18.29 -48.91
CA GLU A 340 -2.71 -17.98 -50.07
C GLU A 340 -2.01 -17.01 -51.02
#